data_14902453552289a64f13baf13ec53009
#
_entry.id   14902453552289a64f13baf13ec53009
#
_cell.length_a   1.000
_cell.length_b   1.000
_cell.length_c   1.000
_cell.angle_alpha   90.00
_cell.angle_beta   90.00
_cell.angle_gamma   90.00
#
_symmetry.space_group_name_H-M   'P 1'
#
loop_
_entity.id
_entity.type
_entity.pdbx_description
1 polymer ?
#
loop_
_entity_poly.entity_id
_entity_poly.type
_entity_poly.pdbx_seq_one_letter_code
_entity_poly.pdbx_strand_id
1 'polypeptide(L)'
;MYANRSSQCRKLHNLANSVIIFDEAQMLPLCHLMPCVAAIGALVEQFGATAVLCTATQPVLGDLIQRFAPSHAVSEICPEIPFYFDKFRRVTFRQIGVLEDDVLAEQLCTHEHVLCIVNSRKAAQAIFSKLPEEGSFHLSTLMVPKHRRAVLEEIRRRLNDGLPCRVVSTSLVEAGVDIDFPAVYRELAGLDSILQAAGRCNREGKRAAEDSIVTIFRRTEKASPLFGQAIGATNTALDNNADPASPQTMQSYFSELRKLNGSAIDKIGVIDAFERGRDGSLYPFRTIAENFHMIDNDTRTVYIPWKDGSELIERLCDGACSKKLYRQLGQYAVQVYDEHFQALYDAGALQTADKTNGLDDRSAVLTDASLYSEATGLSLQADSGQALFG
;
A
#
# COMPACT_ATOMS: atom_id res chain seq x y z
N MET A 1 -5.11 -0.57 -22.25
CA MET A 1 -4.79 -1.30 -23.49
C MET A 1 -5.33 -2.74 -23.47
N TYR A 2 -5.24 -3.48 -22.38
CA TYR A 2 -5.64 -4.91 -22.30
C TYR A 2 -7.13 -5.15 -21.98
N ALA A 3 -7.98 -4.17 -22.11
CA ALA A 3 -9.40 -4.30 -21.84
C ALA A 3 -10.16 -4.88 -23.01
N ASN A 4 -11.17 -5.73 -22.73
CA ASN A 4 -12.11 -6.29 -23.70
C ASN A 4 -13.48 -5.56 -23.67
N ARG A 5 -13.46 -4.25 -23.43
CA ARG A 5 -14.67 -3.40 -23.40
C ARG A 5 -14.47 -2.18 -24.30
N SER A 6 -15.36 -1.98 -25.27
CA SER A 6 -15.27 -0.87 -26.23
C SER A 6 -15.21 0.52 -25.55
N SER A 7 -15.89 0.69 -24.42
CA SER A 7 -15.88 1.94 -23.64
C SER A 7 -14.51 2.24 -23.01
N GLN A 8 -13.72 1.22 -22.70
CA GLN A 8 -12.36 1.36 -22.17
C GLN A 8 -11.35 1.52 -23.31
N CYS A 9 -11.48 0.72 -24.38
CA CYS A 9 -10.61 0.81 -25.54
C CYS A 9 -10.69 2.18 -26.22
N ARG A 10 -11.86 2.82 -26.25
CA ARG A 10 -12.04 4.17 -26.78
C ARG A 10 -11.22 5.25 -26.08
N LYS A 11 -10.79 5.03 -24.82
CA LYS A 11 -9.92 5.99 -24.12
C LYS A 11 -8.53 6.09 -24.75
N LEU A 12 -8.10 5.07 -25.52
CA LEU A 12 -6.77 5.02 -26.12
C LEU A 12 -6.51 6.20 -27.06
N HIS A 13 -7.51 6.67 -27.82
CA HIS A 13 -7.34 7.82 -28.70
C HIS A 13 -7.06 9.13 -27.95
N ASN A 14 -7.52 9.25 -26.68
CA ASN A 14 -7.23 10.41 -25.86
C ASN A 14 -5.78 10.43 -25.34
N LEU A 15 -5.09 9.28 -25.39
CA LEU A 15 -3.70 9.14 -24.98
C LEU A 15 -2.72 9.37 -26.13
N ALA A 16 -3.21 9.32 -27.38
CA ALA A 16 -2.38 9.63 -28.55
C ALA A 16 -1.94 11.10 -28.53
N ASN A 17 -0.66 11.35 -28.88
CA ASN A 17 -0.05 12.68 -28.90
C ASN A 17 -0.19 13.46 -27.56
N SER A 18 -0.29 12.76 -26.44
CA SER A 18 -0.40 13.37 -25.10
C SER A 18 0.87 13.22 -24.29
N VAL A 19 1.00 14.00 -23.23
CA VAL A 19 1.99 13.79 -22.17
C VAL A 19 1.33 13.03 -21.04
N ILE A 20 1.88 11.87 -20.71
CA ILE A 20 1.36 10.97 -19.68
C ILE A 20 2.37 10.93 -18.54
N ILE A 21 1.96 11.41 -17.36
CA ILE A 21 2.80 11.40 -16.17
C ILE A 21 2.40 10.18 -15.32
N PHE A 22 3.34 9.30 -15.09
CA PHE A 22 3.22 8.16 -14.18
C PHE A 22 3.86 8.54 -12.86
N ASP A 23 3.04 8.99 -11.92
CA ASP A 23 3.50 9.30 -10.56
C ASP A 23 3.66 7.99 -9.77
N GLU A 24 4.69 7.93 -8.90
CA GLU A 24 5.06 6.73 -8.15
C GLU A 24 5.26 5.49 -9.07
N ALA A 25 6.01 5.67 -10.17
CA ALA A 25 6.20 4.64 -11.20
C ALA A 25 6.77 3.31 -10.66
N GLN A 26 7.46 3.32 -9.50
CA GLN A 26 7.93 2.12 -8.82
C GLN A 26 6.78 1.25 -8.27
N MET A 27 5.57 1.80 -8.13
CA MET A 27 4.38 1.08 -7.68
C MET A 27 3.73 0.22 -8.76
N LEU A 28 4.29 0.19 -9.98
CA LEU A 28 3.83 -0.75 -11.00
C LEU A 28 3.93 -2.19 -10.47
N PRO A 29 2.83 -2.98 -10.52
CA PRO A 29 2.82 -4.32 -9.94
C PRO A 29 3.88 -5.21 -10.61
N LEU A 30 4.77 -5.79 -9.81
CA LEU A 30 5.89 -6.56 -10.31
C LEU A 30 5.45 -7.76 -11.17
N CYS A 31 4.36 -8.44 -10.79
CA CYS A 31 3.78 -9.56 -11.55
C CYS A 31 3.17 -9.15 -12.90
N HIS A 32 2.99 -7.85 -13.15
CA HIS A 32 2.49 -7.28 -14.39
C HIS A 32 3.44 -6.21 -14.96
N LEU A 33 4.67 -6.16 -14.49
CA LEU A 33 5.63 -5.12 -14.89
C LEU A 33 5.87 -5.13 -16.40
N MET A 34 6.09 -6.30 -17.00
CA MET A 34 6.34 -6.44 -18.42
C MET A 34 5.17 -5.93 -19.28
N PRO A 35 3.91 -6.35 -19.05
CA PRO A 35 2.75 -5.80 -19.75
C PRO A 35 2.58 -4.29 -19.58
N CYS A 36 2.84 -3.77 -18.36
CA CYS A 36 2.75 -2.33 -18.12
C CYS A 36 3.77 -1.56 -18.94
N VAL A 37 5.03 -2.00 -18.93
CA VAL A 37 6.10 -1.36 -19.71
C VAL A 37 5.85 -1.49 -21.22
N ALA A 38 5.35 -2.63 -21.68
CA ALA A 38 4.95 -2.83 -23.08
C ALA A 38 3.82 -1.87 -23.50
N ALA A 39 2.84 -1.64 -22.62
CA ALA A 39 1.78 -0.67 -22.89
C ALA A 39 2.32 0.77 -22.96
N ILE A 40 3.23 1.16 -22.06
CA ILE A 40 3.91 2.46 -22.09
C ILE A 40 4.73 2.60 -23.38
N GLY A 41 5.53 1.58 -23.71
CA GLY A 41 6.33 1.57 -24.94
C GLY A 41 5.47 1.72 -26.19
N ALA A 42 4.34 1.01 -26.29
CA ALA A 42 3.43 1.14 -27.42
C ALA A 42 2.80 2.54 -27.52
N LEU A 43 2.45 3.17 -26.39
CA LEU A 43 1.93 4.55 -26.39
C LEU A 43 2.97 5.54 -26.93
N VAL A 44 4.23 5.37 -26.57
CA VAL A 44 5.34 6.22 -27.04
C VAL A 44 5.64 5.93 -28.52
N GLU A 45 5.87 4.66 -28.87
CA GLU A 45 6.38 4.26 -30.19
C GLU A 45 5.32 4.42 -31.30
N GLN A 46 4.03 4.09 -31.03
CA GLN A 46 3.00 3.99 -32.03
C GLN A 46 1.93 5.09 -31.94
N PHE A 47 1.74 5.66 -30.76
CA PHE A 47 0.70 6.68 -30.54
C PHE A 47 1.25 8.09 -30.35
N GLY A 48 2.58 8.28 -30.47
CA GLY A 48 3.23 9.59 -30.35
C GLY A 48 3.08 10.23 -28.96
N ALA A 49 2.81 9.45 -27.92
CA ALA A 49 2.70 9.97 -26.58
C ALA A 49 4.09 10.18 -25.96
N THR A 50 4.22 11.12 -25.04
CA THR A 50 5.39 11.29 -24.19
C THR A 50 5.10 10.70 -22.81
N ALA A 51 5.88 9.73 -22.35
CA ALA A 51 5.75 9.14 -21.02
C ALA A 51 6.77 9.76 -20.07
N VAL A 52 6.33 10.34 -18.97
CA VAL A 52 7.17 10.85 -17.88
C VAL A 52 7.01 9.94 -16.67
N LEU A 53 8.10 9.30 -16.25
CA LEU A 53 8.11 8.43 -15.08
C LEU A 53 8.61 9.22 -13.88
N CYS A 54 7.71 9.59 -12.97
CA CYS A 54 8.05 10.25 -11.72
C CYS A 54 8.16 9.22 -10.62
N THR A 55 9.29 9.22 -9.91
CA THR A 55 9.54 8.26 -8.85
C THR A 55 10.55 8.80 -7.86
N ALA A 56 10.30 8.57 -6.57
CA ALA A 56 11.28 8.84 -5.52
C ALA A 56 12.41 7.81 -5.52
N THR A 57 12.17 6.64 -6.12
CA THR A 57 13.10 5.52 -6.21
C THR A 57 13.13 5.07 -7.66
N GLN A 58 14.27 5.25 -8.36
CA GLN A 58 14.37 4.91 -9.80
C GLN A 58 14.31 3.39 -10.02
N PRO A 59 13.18 2.84 -10.52
CA PRO A 59 13.19 1.47 -11.00
C PRO A 59 14.07 1.37 -12.25
N VAL A 60 14.88 0.33 -12.33
CA VAL A 60 15.75 0.07 -13.50
C VAL A 60 14.88 -0.45 -14.65
N LEU A 61 14.17 0.44 -15.34
CA LEU A 61 13.24 0.10 -16.42
C LEU A 61 13.78 0.41 -17.81
N GLY A 62 14.94 1.06 -17.93
CA GLY A 62 15.47 1.56 -19.20
C GLY A 62 15.61 0.48 -20.27
N ASP A 63 16.15 -0.69 -19.94
CA ASP A 63 16.29 -1.83 -20.83
C ASP A 63 14.95 -2.43 -21.27
N LEU A 64 13.96 -2.46 -20.38
CA LEU A 64 12.60 -2.93 -20.70
C LEU A 64 11.88 -1.93 -21.61
N ILE A 65 11.99 -0.64 -21.32
CA ILE A 65 11.41 0.42 -22.15
C ILE A 65 12.03 0.40 -23.55
N GLN A 66 13.36 0.28 -23.65
CA GLN A 66 14.07 0.19 -24.93
C GLN A 66 13.63 -1.02 -25.78
N ARG A 67 13.23 -2.14 -25.13
CA ARG A 67 12.66 -3.29 -25.85
C ARG A 67 11.35 -2.97 -26.55
N PHE A 68 10.48 -2.15 -25.95
CA PHE A 68 9.13 -1.86 -26.45
C PHE A 68 8.98 -0.49 -27.13
N ALA A 69 9.99 0.37 -27.03
CA ALA A 69 10.09 1.65 -27.72
C ALA A 69 11.52 1.85 -28.27
N PRO A 70 11.96 1.02 -29.22
CA PRO A 70 13.34 1.00 -29.69
C PRO A 70 13.76 2.27 -30.42
N SER A 71 12.83 3.03 -30.99
CA SER A 71 13.11 4.29 -31.69
C SER A 71 13.27 5.49 -30.74
N HIS A 72 13.02 5.30 -29.43
CA HIS A 72 13.04 6.38 -28.45
C HIS A 72 14.03 6.08 -27.32
N ALA A 73 14.86 7.06 -26.98
CA ALA A 73 15.76 6.99 -25.84
C ALA A 73 15.05 7.49 -24.57
N VAL A 74 15.33 6.83 -23.44
CA VAL A 74 14.95 7.34 -22.12
C VAL A 74 15.93 8.45 -21.76
N SER A 75 15.40 9.65 -21.49
CA SER A 75 16.19 10.81 -21.09
C SER A 75 15.92 11.12 -19.62
N GLU A 76 16.98 11.35 -18.85
CA GLU A 76 16.87 11.82 -17.47
C GLU A 76 16.59 13.33 -17.46
N ILE A 77 15.49 13.73 -16.78
CA ILE A 77 15.11 15.15 -16.67
C ILE A 77 16.02 15.85 -15.65
N CYS A 78 16.46 15.11 -14.60
CA CYS A 78 17.35 15.62 -13.56
C CYS A 78 18.73 14.94 -13.64
N PRO A 79 19.65 15.36 -14.51
CA PRO A 79 20.89 14.62 -14.78
C PRO A 79 21.86 14.59 -13.58
N GLU A 80 21.78 15.56 -12.67
CA GLU A 80 22.65 15.65 -11.48
C GLU A 80 22.06 14.94 -10.27
N ILE A 81 21.56 13.71 -10.45
CA ILE A 81 20.90 12.91 -9.41
C ILE A 81 21.65 12.89 -8.08
N PRO A 82 22.97 12.57 -8.00
CA PRO A 82 23.72 12.55 -6.75
C PRO A 82 23.69 13.89 -6.02
N PHE A 83 23.81 14.99 -6.74
CA PHE A 83 23.74 16.34 -6.16
C PHE A 83 22.38 16.61 -5.49
N TYR A 84 21.30 16.25 -6.17
CA TYR A 84 19.96 16.45 -5.61
C TYR A 84 19.70 15.53 -4.40
N PHE A 85 20.16 14.30 -4.43
CA PHE A 85 20.05 13.38 -3.29
C PHE A 85 20.76 13.92 -2.06
N ASP A 86 21.97 14.43 -2.20
CA ASP A 86 22.72 15.04 -1.10
C ASP A 86 22.05 16.34 -0.63
N LYS A 87 21.67 17.21 -1.57
CA LYS A 87 21.08 18.51 -1.27
C LYS A 87 19.74 18.41 -0.55
N PHE A 88 18.94 17.41 -0.89
CA PHE A 88 17.60 17.18 -0.30
C PHE A 88 17.57 16.12 0.77
N ARG A 89 18.74 15.68 1.27
CA ARG A 89 18.81 14.76 2.41
C ARG A 89 18.17 15.40 3.63
N ARG A 90 17.16 14.72 4.20
CA ARG A 90 16.39 15.23 5.35
C ARG A 90 16.45 14.32 6.56
N VAL A 91 17.00 13.11 6.40
CA VAL A 91 17.01 12.09 7.45
C VAL A 91 18.31 11.32 7.47
N THR A 92 18.58 10.72 8.61
CA THR A 92 19.65 9.75 8.83
C THR A 92 19.03 8.38 9.11
N PHE A 93 19.58 7.32 8.53
CA PHE A 93 19.12 5.96 8.77
C PHE A 93 19.95 5.26 9.85
N ARG A 94 19.26 4.48 10.68
CA ARG A 94 19.88 3.65 11.71
C ARG A 94 19.25 2.26 11.69
N GLN A 95 20.05 1.20 11.67
CA GLN A 95 19.59 -0.17 11.80
C GLN A 95 19.89 -0.67 13.23
N ILE A 96 18.87 -1.28 13.88
CA ILE A 96 19.01 -1.72 15.29
C ILE A 96 18.77 -3.22 15.50
N GLY A 97 18.64 -3.99 14.40
CA GLY A 97 18.47 -5.44 14.49
C GLY A 97 17.06 -5.90 14.88
N VAL A 98 16.99 -7.00 15.66
CA VAL A 98 15.72 -7.62 16.09
C VAL A 98 15.28 -7.05 17.42
N LEU A 99 14.01 -6.68 17.53
CA LEU A 99 13.37 -6.20 18.75
C LEU A 99 12.14 -7.03 19.11
N GLU A 100 11.97 -7.27 20.39
CA GLU A 100 10.71 -7.69 21.00
C GLU A 100 9.73 -6.51 21.05
N ASP A 101 8.42 -6.80 20.98
CA ASP A 101 7.39 -5.76 20.96
C ASP A 101 7.39 -4.89 22.21
N ASP A 102 7.73 -5.45 23.39
CA ASP A 102 7.83 -4.69 24.63
C ASP A 102 8.99 -3.70 24.59
N VAL A 103 10.17 -4.13 24.15
CA VAL A 103 11.34 -3.27 24.00
C VAL A 103 11.09 -2.17 22.96
N LEU A 104 10.40 -2.49 21.86
CA LEU A 104 9.99 -1.51 20.85
C LEU A 104 9.04 -0.47 21.47
N ALA A 105 8.02 -0.91 22.20
CA ALA A 105 7.08 -0.01 22.86
C ALA A 105 7.77 0.91 23.87
N GLU A 106 8.69 0.40 24.67
CA GLU A 106 9.52 1.20 25.57
C GLU A 106 10.33 2.26 24.82
N GLN A 107 10.97 1.88 23.70
CA GLN A 107 11.70 2.84 22.86
C GLN A 107 10.77 3.92 22.29
N LEU A 108 9.58 3.55 21.79
CA LEU A 108 8.61 4.52 21.30
C LEU A 108 8.15 5.50 22.38
N CYS A 109 8.03 5.04 23.63
CA CYS A 109 7.66 5.87 24.77
C CYS A 109 8.73 6.93 25.14
N THR A 110 10.00 6.75 24.73
CA THR A 110 11.04 7.77 24.96
C THR A 110 10.85 9.02 24.09
N HIS A 111 10.03 8.94 23.04
CA HIS A 111 9.76 10.05 22.14
C HIS A 111 8.42 10.73 22.49
N GLU A 112 8.39 12.04 22.42
CA GLU A 112 7.13 12.80 22.45
C GLU A 112 6.37 12.66 21.14
N HIS A 113 7.08 12.71 20.00
CA HIS A 113 6.53 12.56 18.66
C HIS A 113 7.26 11.46 17.90
N VAL A 114 6.58 10.37 17.57
CA VAL A 114 7.16 9.24 16.83
C VAL A 114 6.11 8.53 15.97
N LEU A 115 6.53 8.10 14.81
CA LEU A 115 5.76 7.24 13.94
C LEU A 115 6.42 5.87 13.84
N CYS A 116 5.71 4.81 14.18
CA CYS A 116 6.12 3.41 13.98
C CYS A 116 5.29 2.77 12.89
N ILE A 117 5.94 2.24 11.84
CA ILE A 117 5.27 1.57 10.73
C ILE A 117 5.69 0.11 10.71
N VAL A 118 4.71 -0.78 10.73
CA VAL A 118 4.89 -2.23 10.74
C VAL A 118 4.21 -2.92 9.57
N ASN A 119 4.59 -4.17 9.30
CA ASN A 119 4.19 -4.88 8.08
C ASN A 119 2.80 -5.56 8.17
N SER A 120 2.24 -5.69 9.36
CA SER A 120 0.93 -6.34 9.53
C SER A 120 0.00 -5.58 10.47
N ARG A 121 -1.31 -5.73 10.23
CA ARG A 121 -2.36 -5.15 11.09
C ARG A 121 -2.30 -5.69 12.50
N LYS A 122 -2.02 -7.00 12.65
CA LYS A 122 -1.86 -7.67 13.94
C LYS A 122 -0.69 -7.09 14.73
N ALA A 123 0.47 -6.89 14.07
CA ALA A 123 1.63 -6.24 14.67
C ALA A 123 1.32 -4.81 15.15
N ALA A 124 0.62 -4.04 14.32
CA ALA A 124 0.24 -2.68 14.69
C ALA A 124 -0.65 -2.64 15.93
N GLN A 125 -1.63 -3.53 16.04
CA GLN A 125 -2.50 -3.65 17.22
C GLN A 125 -1.70 -4.11 18.46
N ALA A 126 -0.83 -5.13 18.31
CA ALA A 126 -0.04 -5.67 19.41
C ALA A 126 0.92 -4.64 20.02
N ILE A 127 1.60 -3.86 19.20
CA ILE A 127 2.50 -2.81 19.67
C ILE A 127 1.70 -1.65 20.27
N PHE A 128 0.60 -1.24 19.60
CA PHE A 128 -0.25 -0.15 20.08
C PHE A 128 -0.83 -0.43 21.48
N SER A 129 -1.25 -1.68 21.74
CA SER A 129 -1.81 -2.07 23.06
C SER A 129 -0.81 -1.97 24.23
N LYS A 130 0.50 -1.81 23.93
CA LYS A 130 1.57 -1.64 24.92
C LYS A 130 1.94 -0.17 25.16
N LEU A 131 1.39 0.76 24.37
CA LEU A 131 1.65 2.18 24.53
C LEU A 131 0.67 2.83 25.54
N PRO A 132 1.05 3.95 26.17
CA PRO A 132 0.13 4.74 26.98
C PRO A 132 -1.09 5.17 26.17
N GLU A 133 -2.26 5.16 26.77
CA GLU A 133 -3.51 5.57 26.08
C GLU A 133 -3.44 7.04 25.64
N GLU A 134 -2.91 7.91 26.51
CA GLU A 134 -2.78 9.34 26.19
C GLU A 134 -1.68 9.60 25.17
N GLY A 135 -2.06 10.25 24.07
CA GLY A 135 -1.15 10.65 22.99
C GLY A 135 -0.71 9.51 22.08
N SER A 136 -1.30 8.32 22.18
CA SER A 136 -1.01 7.20 21.30
C SER A 136 -2.17 6.95 20.32
N PHE A 137 -1.83 6.66 19.07
CA PHE A 137 -2.77 6.45 17.99
C PHE A 137 -2.43 5.22 17.17
N HIS A 138 -3.46 4.51 16.75
CA HIS A 138 -3.36 3.40 15.81
C HIS A 138 -3.97 3.78 14.46
N LEU A 139 -3.31 3.39 13.37
CA LEU A 139 -3.82 3.58 12.02
C LEU A 139 -3.64 2.31 11.18
N SER A 140 -4.75 1.74 10.74
CA SER A 140 -4.74 0.60 9.81
C SER A 140 -5.97 0.59 8.91
N THR A 141 -5.97 -0.33 7.94
CA THR A 141 -7.12 -0.57 7.06
C THR A 141 -8.29 -1.26 7.77
N LEU A 142 -8.14 -1.66 9.04
CA LEU A 142 -9.23 -2.17 9.88
C LEU A 142 -10.13 -1.05 10.43
N MET A 143 -9.72 0.20 10.32
CA MET A 143 -10.55 1.36 10.63
C MET A 143 -11.30 1.82 9.38
N VAL A 144 -12.57 2.18 9.52
CA VAL A 144 -13.32 2.74 8.40
C VAL A 144 -12.72 4.09 7.94
N PRO A 145 -12.81 4.44 6.65
CA PRO A 145 -12.18 5.65 6.11
C PRO A 145 -12.55 6.94 6.84
N LYS A 146 -13.79 7.08 7.29
CA LYS A 146 -14.24 8.26 8.05
C LYS A 146 -13.58 8.35 9.43
N HIS A 147 -13.43 7.22 10.11
CA HIS A 147 -12.73 7.14 11.40
C HIS A 147 -11.23 7.48 11.24
N ARG A 148 -10.56 6.88 10.25
CA ARG A 148 -9.14 7.17 9.95
C ARG A 148 -8.91 8.67 9.73
N ARG A 149 -9.81 9.35 9.01
CA ARG A 149 -9.69 10.80 8.80
C ARG A 149 -9.76 11.58 10.11
N ALA A 150 -10.69 11.23 10.99
CA ALA A 150 -10.81 11.89 12.29
C ALA A 150 -9.54 11.69 13.14
N VAL A 151 -8.98 10.47 13.16
CA VAL A 151 -7.71 10.18 13.85
C VAL A 151 -6.54 10.96 13.22
N LEU A 152 -6.45 11.03 11.90
CA LEU A 152 -5.41 11.80 11.21
C LEU A 152 -5.50 13.31 11.47
N GLU A 153 -6.71 13.85 11.57
CA GLU A 153 -6.93 15.26 11.95
C GLU A 153 -6.45 15.53 13.38
N GLU A 154 -6.74 14.63 14.32
CA GLU A 154 -6.26 14.74 15.70
C GLU A 154 -4.72 14.59 15.81
N ILE A 155 -4.12 13.65 15.06
CA ILE A 155 -2.66 13.51 14.96
C ILE A 155 -2.03 14.83 14.49
N ARG A 156 -2.55 15.42 13.41
CA ARG A 156 -2.04 16.70 12.88
C ARG A 156 -2.18 17.83 13.91
N ARG A 157 -3.32 17.91 14.57
CA ARG A 157 -3.54 18.90 15.63
C ARG A 157 -2.51 18.77 16.74
N ARG A 158 -2.29 17.56 17.27
CA ARG A 158 -1.30 17.32 18.33
C ARG A 158 0.12 17.63 17.91
N LEU A 159 0.52 17.25 16.70
CA LEU A 159 1.84 17.58 16.15
C LEU A 159 2.04 19.10 16.03
N ASN A 160 1.02 19.84 15.60
CA ASN A 160 1.07 21.30 15.49
C ASN A 160 1.11 22.00 16.85
N ASP A 161 0.38 21.46 17.83
CA ASP A 161 0.28 22.01 19.19
C ASP A 161 1.47 21.58 20.08
N GLY A 162 2.39 20.73 19.59
CA GLY A 162 3.52 20.17 20.36
C GLY A 162 3.09 19.20 21.46
N LEU A 163 1.90 18.60 21.35
CA LEU A 163 1.40 17.64 22.33
C LEU A 163 1.92 16.22 22.02
N PRO A 164 2.16 15.37 23.02
CA PRO A 164 2.63 14.00 22.80
C PRO A 164 1.80 13.26 21.74
N CYS A 165 2.48 12.70 20.74
CA CYS A 165 1.86 12.02 19.61
C CYS A 165 2.69 10.84 19.16
N ARG A 166 2.30 9.62 19.56
CA ARG A 166 2.92 8.36 19.20
C ARG A 166 1.96 7.60 18.29
N VAL A 167 2.39 7.31 17.08
CA VAL A 167 1.53 6.66 16.09
C VAL A 167 2.10 5.30 15.73
N VAL A 168 1.29 4.25 15.83
CA VAL A 168 1.61 2.93 15.28
C VAL A 168 0.69 2.68 14.08
N SER A 169 1.29 2.41 12.93
CA SER A 169 0.55 2.24 11.68
C SER A 169 1.06 1.07 10.86
N THR A 170 0.24 0.60 9.95
CA THR A 170 0.70 -0.19 8.78
C THR A 170 1.23 0.74 7.69
N SER A 171 1.65 0.20 6.54
CA SER A 171 2.07 0.96 5.35
C SER A 171 1.03 1.97 4.83
N LEU A 172 -0.16 2.01 5.42
CA LEU A 172 -1.23 2.96 5.09
C LEU A 172 -0.78 4.43 5.06
N VAL A 173 0.17 4.80 5.91
CA VAL A 173 0.67 6.19 6.03
C VAL A 173 1.84 6.50 5.10
N GLU A 174 2.38 5.51 4.40
CA GLU A 174 3.52 5.67 3.49
C GLU A 174 3.17 6.51 2.27
N ALA A 175 1.93 6.39 1.76
CA ALA A 175 1.44 7.16 0.62
C ALA A 175 0.16 7.94 0.96
N GLY A 176 -0.05 9.10 0.35
CA GLY A 176 -1.31 9.86 0.41
C GLY A 176 -1.65 10.50 1.76
N VAL A 177 -0.77 10.42 2.77
CA VAL A 177 -0.98 11.03 4.09
C VAL A 177 0.05 12.13 4.33
N ASP A 178 -0.42 13.30 4.71
CA ASP A 178 0.44 14.45 5.01
C ASP A 178 0.62 14.58 6.53
N ILE A 179 1.73 14.02 7.03
CA ILE A 179 2.18 14.04 8.43
C ILE A 179 3.70 14.18 8.45
N ASP A 180 4.23 14.87 9.47
CA ASP A 180 5.67 15.11 9.65
C ASP A 180 6.11 14.78 11.08
N PHE A 181 6.94 13.77 11.22
CA PHE A 181 7.47 13.32 12.50
C PHE A 181 8.99 13.56 12.62
N PRO A 182 9.51 13.86 13.81
CA PRO A 182 10.96 13.96 14.03
C PRO A 182 11.67 12.60 14.03
N ALA A 183 10.98 11.54 14.40
CA ALA A 183 11.51 10.18 14.45
C ALA A 183 10.53 9.19 13.82
N VAL A 184 11.05 8.28 13.00
CA VAL A 184 10.28 7.21 12.37
C VAL A 184 10.94 5.87 12.63
N TYR A 185 10.18 4.90 13.10
CA TYR A 185 10.56 3.50 13.19
C TYR A 185 9.88 2.73 12.06
N ARG A 186 10.66 1.99 11.28
CA ARG A 186 10.12 1.17 10.18
C ARG A 186 10.57 -0.28 10.32
N GLU A 187 9.61 -1.18 10.45
CA GLU A 187 9.91 -2.61 10.36
C GLU A 187 10.49 -2.93 8.98
N LEU A 188 11.52 -3.76 8.92
CA LEU A 188 12.20 -4.12 7.69
C LEU A 188 11.20 -4.64 6.63
N ALA A 189 11.24 -4.02 5.46
CA ALA A 189 10.36 -4.27 4.32
C ALA A 189 11.12 -4.10 3.01
N GLY A 190 10.42 -3.91 1.89
CA GLY A 190 11.02 -3.44 0.65
C GLY A 190 11.67 -2.06 0.83
N LEU A 191 12.78 -1.83 0.13
CA LEU A 191 13.51 -0.55 0.23
C LEU A 191 12.64 0.64 -0.18
N ASP A 192 11.78 0.48 -1.16
CA ASP A 192 10.78 1.46 -1.58
C ASP A 192 9.85 1.88 -0.43
N SER A 193 9.37 0.92 0.34
CA SER A 193 8.54 1.14 1.53
C SER A 193 9.32 1.85 2.66
N ILE A 194 10.58 1.47 2.88
CA ILE A 194 11.46 2.14 3.85
C ILE A 194 11.65 3.61 3.47
N LEU A 195 11.86 3.91 2.20
CA LEU A 195 12.05 5.27 1.71
C LEU A 195 10.76 6.10 1.75
N GLN A 196 9.60 5.48 1.50
CA GLN A 196 8.30 6.14 1.68
C GLN A 196 8.02 6.47 3.15
N ALA A 197 8.39 5.56 4.07
CA ALA A 197 8.35 5.82 5.52
C ALA A 197 9.30 6.97 5.91
N ALA A 198 10.50 6.99 5.36
CA ALA A 198 11.47 8.09 5.54
C ALA A 198 10.92 9.43 5.06
N GLY A 199 10.09 9.44 4.00
CA GLY A 199 9.36 10.62 3.53
C GLY A 199 8.32 11.16 4.53
N ARG A 200 8.09 10.50 5.67
CA ARG A 200 7.26 10.99 6.80
C ARG A 200 8.11 11.52 7.95
N CYS A 201 9.42 11.38 7.87
CA CYS A 201 10.39 11.93 8.81
C CYS A 201 10.95 13.24 8.26
N ASN A 202 10.85 14.33 9.04
CA ASN A 202 11.32 15.66 8.61
C ASN A 202 10.83 16.05 7.20
N ARG A 203 9.57 15.71 6.92
CA ARG A 203 8.94 15.92 5.62
C ARG A 203 9.02 17.36 5.15
N GLU A 204 8.85 18.29 6.07
CA GLU A 204 8.88 19.73 5.78
C GLU A 204 10.32 20.31 5.74
N GLY A 205 11.35 19.51 6.08
CA GLY A 205 12.75 19.93 6.09
C GLY A 205 13.07 21.01 7.13
N LYS A 206 12.30 21.07 8.21
CA LYS A 206 12.45 22.08 9.28
C LYS A 206 13.53 21.73 10.31
N ARG A 207 14.03 20.47 10.30
CA ARG A 207 15.00 19.94 11.24
C ARG A 207 16.28 19.58 10.51
N ALA A 208 17.41 19.50 11.23
CA ALA A 208 18.62 18.94 10.66
C ALA A 208 18.44 17.44 10.36
N ALA A 209 19.12 16.94 9.35
CA ALA A 209 19.04 15.54 8.96
C ALA A 209 19.56 14.60 10.06
N GLU A 210 20.55 15.05 10.83
CA GLU A 210 21.16 14.34 11.95
C GLU A 210 20.20 14.16 13.13
N ASP A 211 19.25 15.09 13.29
CA ASP A 211 18.23 15.06 14.36
C ASP A 211 16.95 14.32 13.91
N SER A 212 16.91 13.87 12.66
CA SER A 212 15.73 13.26 12.03
C SER A 212 16.04 11.81 11.67
N ILE A 213 15.75 10.89 12.61
CA ILE A 213 16.25 9.53 12.51
C ILE A 213 15.15 8.58 12.02
N VAL A 214 15.45 7.83 10.96
CA VAL A 214 14.66 6.69 10.50
C VAL A 214 15.32 5.41 11.01
N THR A 215 14.68 4.78 11.99
CA THR A 215 15.18 3.55 12.60
C THR A 215 14.55 2.33 11.91
N ILE A 216 15.40 1.51 11.29
CA ILE A 216 14.99 0.25 10.67
C ILE A 216 15.19 -0.88 11.68
N PHE A 217 14.16 -1.66 11.93
CA PHE A 217 14.19 -2.77 12.88
C PHE A 217 13.52 -4.02 12.31
N ARG A 218 13.75 -5.16 12.95
CA ARG A 218 13.05 -6.42 12.69
C ARG A 218 12.29 -6.82 13.94
N ARG A 219 11.15 -7.47 13.76
CA ARG A 219 10.44 -8.10 14.88
C ARG A 219 10.87 -9.55 15.03
N THR A 220 10.70 -10.09 16.22
CA THR A 220 10.93 -11.52 16.52
C THR A 220 9.95 -12.40 15.75
N GLU A 221 8.68 -11.95 15.58
CA GLU A 221 7.73 -12.63 14.69
C GLU A 221 8.20 -12.53 13.23
N LYS A 222 8.18 -13.67 12.53
CA LYS A 222 8.56 -13.73 11.11
C LYS A 222 7.60 -12.90 10.26
N ALA A 223 8.16 -12.10 9.36
CA ALA A 223 7.38 -11.41 8.34
C ALA A 223 6.60 -12.41 7.47
N SER A 224 5.45 -11.99 6.98
CA SER A 224 4.67 -12.80 6.02
C SER A 224 5.53 -13.17 4.80
N PRO A 225 5.40 -14.38 4.26
CA PRO A 225 6.09 -14.80 3.03
C PRO A 225 5.90 -13.84 1.85
N LEU A 226 4.79 -13.10 1.83
CA LEU A 226 4.52 -12.06 0.82
C LEU A 226 5.60 -10.97 0.75
N PHE A 227 6.25 -10.66 1.85
CA PHE A 227 7.33 -9.68 1.91
C PHE A 227 8.72 -10.28 1.71
N GLY A 228 8.84 -11.62 1.64
CA GLY A 228 10.12 -12.32 1.67
C GLY A 228 11.08 -11.89 0.55
N GLN A 229 10.59 -11.77 -0.68
CA GLN A 229 11.42 -11.34 -1.83
C GLN A 229 11.89 -9.89 -1.69
N ALA A 230 10.98 -8.98 -1.31
CA ALA A 230 11.32 -7.57 -1.13
C ALA A 230 12.31 -7.37 0.02
N ILE A 231 12.13 -8.07 1.16
CA ILE A 231 13.06 -8.06 2.28
C ILE A 231 14.41 -8.65 1.88
N GLY A 232 14.43 -9.75 1.11
CA GLY A 232 15.64 -10.35 0.59
C GLY A 232 16.44 -9.40 -0.30
N ALA A 233 15.78 -8.76 -1.25
CA ALA A 233 16.38 -7.75 -2.13
C ALA A 233 16.90 -6.53 -1.34
N THR A 234 16.16 -6.09 -0.30
CA THR A 234 16.59 -5.00 0.58
C THR A 234 17.87 -5.38 1.34
N ASN A 235 17.94 -6.57 1.92
CA ASN A 235 19.14 -7.03 2.63
C ASN A 235 20.34 -7.05 1.68
N THR A 236 20.22 -7.67 0.50
CA THR A 236 21.30 -7.71 -0.51
C THR A 236 21.75 -6.30 -0.89
N ALA A 237 20.83 -5.37 -1.08
CA ALA A 237 21.15 -3.99 -1.44
C ALA A 237 21.88 -3.25 -0.31
N LEU A 238 21.46 -3.46 0.96
CA LEU A 238 22.08 -2.83 2.14
C LEU A 238 23.42 -3.45 2.53
N ASP A 239 23.63 -4.74 2.25
CA ASP A 239 24.92 -5.40 2.44
C ASP A 239 25.99 -4.82 1.49
N ASN A 240 25.59 -4.39 0.30
CA ASN A 240 26.47 -3.77 -0.69
C ASN A 240 26.69 -2.27 -0.46
N ASN A 241 25.72 -1.57 0.14
CA ASN A 241 25.76 -0.13 0.36
C ASN A 241 25.02 0.22 1.67
N ALA A 242 25.71 0.88 2.57
CA ALA A 242 25.19 1.16 3.91
C ALA A 242 24.09 2.25 3.96
N ASP A 243 23.95 3.09 2.93
CA ASP A 243 22.97 4.17 2.88
C ASP A 243 21.71 3.74 2.09
N PRO A 244 20.56 3.51 2.75
CA PRO A 244 19.32 3.13 2.08
C PRO A 244 18.85 4.12 1.01
N ALA A 245 19.16 5.42 1.19
CA ALA A 245 18.72 6.47 0.28
C ALA A 245 19.69 6.69 -0.89
N SER A 246 20.81 5.99 -0.97
CA SER A 246 21.73 6.20 -2.10
C SER A 246 21.14 5.67 -3.42
N PRO A 247 21.38 6.35 -4.55
CA PRO A 247 20.95 5.87 -5.87
C PRO A 247 21.46 4.46 -6.18
N GLN A 248 22.66 4.13 -5.71
CA GLN A 248 23.29 2.82 -5.90
C GLN A 248 22.55 1.71 -5.15
N THR A 249 22.13 1.98 -3.91
CA THR A 249 21.34 1.03 -3.12
C THR A 249 19.98 0.78 -3.77
N MET A 250 19.32 1.82 -4.25
CA MET A 250 18.04 1.72 -4.96
C MET A 250 18.18 0.90 -6.25
N GLN A 251 19.22 1.17 -7.05
CA GLN A 251 19.49 0.43 -8.26
C GLN A 251 19.77 -1.06 -7.97
N SER A 252 20.56 -1.35 -6.95
CA SER A 252 20.84 -2.72 -6.48
C SER A 252 19.55 -3.44 -6.08
N TYR A 253 18.70 -2.79 -5.27
CA TYR A 253 17.42 -3.33 -4.82
C TYR A 253 16.49 -3.71 -5.97
N PHE A 254 16.20 -2.79 -6.90
CA PHE A 254 15.31 -3.06 -8.02
C PHE A 254 15.88 -4.09 -9.00
N SER A 255 17.19 -4.10 -9.20
CA SER A 255 17.85 -5.11 -10.02
C SER A 255 17.71 -6.51 -9.41
N GLU A 256 17.92 -6.62 -8.09
CA GLU A 256 17.80 -7.88 -7.39
C GLU A 256 16.33 -8.35 -7.33
N LEU A 257 15.41 -7.45 -7.04
CA LEU A 257 13.98 -7.75 -7.03
C LEU A 257 13.49 -8.28 -8.39
N ARG A 258 13.98 -7.68 -9.48
CA ARG A 258 13.68 -8.15 -10.83
C ARG A 258 14.30 -9.51 -11.15
N LYS A 259 15.53 -9.78 -10.71
CA LYS A 259 16.16 -11.09 -10.85
C LYS A 259 15.42 -12.19 -10.11
N LEU A 260 15.03 -11.93 -8.86
CA LEU A 260 14.28 -12.88 -8.03
C LEU A 260 12.91 -13.25 -8.65
N ASN A 261 12.30 -12.34 -9.39
CA ASN A 261 11.02 -12.58 -10.04
C ASN A 261 11.16 -13.18 -11.45
N GLY A 262 12.29 -13.04 -12.12
CA GLY A 262 12.57 -13.65 -13.43
C GLY A 262 11.43 -13.49 -14.44
N SER A 263 10.84 -14.61 -14.90
CA SER A 263 9.71 -14.61 -15.84
C SER A 263 8.38 -14.21 -15.18
N ALA A 264 8.28 -14.19 -13.84
CA ALA A 264 7.05 -13.83 -13.12
C ALA A 264 6.69 -12.34 -13.22
N ILE A 265 7.52 -11.50 -13.86
CA ILE A 265 7.19 -10.10 -14.22
C ILE A 265 6.11 -10.00 -15.34
N ASP A 266 5.76 -11.09 -15.98
CA ASP A 266 4.56 -11.29 -16.83
C ASP A 266 3.87 -12.59 -16.40
N LYS A 267 3.36 -12.62 -15.19
CA LYS A 267 2.82 -13.82 -14.51
C LYS A 267 1.75 -14.54 -15.34
N ILE A 268 0.94 -13.80 -16.08
CA ILE A 268 -0.15 -14.36 -16.91
C ILE A 268 0.23 -14.50 -18.39
N GLY A 269 1.48 -14.19 -18.77
CA GLY A 269 1.97 -14.38 -20.14
C GLY A 269 1.28 -13.48 -21.17
N VAL A 270 1.04 -12.21 -20.83
CA VAL A 270 0.36 -11.25 -21.73
C VAL A 270 1.14 -11.05 -23.01
N ILE A 271 2.46 -10.83 -22.89
CA ILE A 271 3.32 -10.52 -24.06
C ILE A 271 3.31 -11.70 -25.04
N ASP A 272 3.62 -12.90 -24.55
CA ASP A 272 3.63 -14.12 -25.39
C ASP A 272 2.25 -14.40 -26.02
N ALA A 273 1.16 -14.14 -25.29
CA ALA A 273 -0.19 -14.34 -25.82
C ALA A 273 -0.52 -13.39 -26.97
N PHE A 274 -0.10 -12.12 -26.88
CA PHE A 274 -0.28 -11.16 -27.96
C PHE A 274 0.67 -11.42 -29.13
N GLU A 275 1.93 -11.83 -28.92
CA GLU A 275 2.86 -12.21 -29.96
C GLU A 275 2.33 -13.41 -30.76
N ARG A 276 1.86 -14.46 -30.09
CA ARG A 276 1.19 -15.60 -30.74
C ARG A 276 -0.08 -15.21 -31.50
N GLY A 277 -0.87 -14.28 -30.95
CA GLY A 277 -2.06 -13.76 -31.60
C GLY A 277 -1.79 -13.04 -32.90
N ARG A 278 -0.67 -12.30 -32.97
CA ARG A 278 -0.22 -11.64 -34.19
C ARG A 278 0.08 -12.63 -35.32
N ASP A 279 0.69 -13.76 -34.99
CA ASP A 279 1.11 -14.77 -35.96
C ASP A 279 -0.04 -15.76 -36.29
N GLY A 280 -1.08 -15.85 -35.43
CA GLY A 280 -2.12 -16.87 -35.50
C GLY A 280 -3.57 -16.40 -35.71
N SER A 281 -3.78 -15.16 -36.10
CA SER A 281 -5.11 -14.63 -36.50
C SER A 281 -6.10 -14.16 -35.44
N LEU A 282 -5.94 -14.46 -34.13
CA LEU A 282 -6.86 -14.01 -33.08
C LEU A 282 -6.11 -13.50 -31.85
N TYR A 283 -6.27 -12.20 -31.57
CA TYR A 283 -5.73 -11.62 -30.34
C TYR A 283 -6.57 -12.01 -29.12
N PRO A 284 -5.98 -12.49 -28.02
CA PRO A 284 -6.67 -13.04 -26.85
C PRO A 284 -7.21 -11.96 -25.89
N PHE A 285 -7.80 -10.88 -26.38
CA PHE A 285 -8.25 -9.75 -25.57
C PHE A 285 -9.20 -10.16 -24.44
N ARG A 286 -10.12 -11.12 -24.71
CA ARG A 286 -11.09 -11.56 -23.71
C ARG A 286 -10.38 -12.28 -22.56
N THR A 287 -9.58 -13.30 -22.86
CA THR A 287 -8.86 -14.10 -21.85
C THR A 287 -7.90 -13.22 -21.04
N ILE A 288 -7.18 -12.32 -21.73
CA ILE A 288 -6.28 -11.39 -21.03
C ILE A 288 -7.07 -10.44 -20.12
N ALA A 289 -8.17 -9.85 -20.59
CA ALA A 289 -8.98 -8.93 -19.78
C ALA A 289 -9.63 -9.61 -18.57
N GLU A 290 -9.93 -10.92 -18.66
CA GLU A 290 -10.46 -11.73 -17.56
C GLU A 290 -9.40 -12.05 -16.51
N ASN A 291 -8.11 -12.15 -16.89
CA ASN A 291 -7.02 -12.55 -16.00
C ASN A 291 -6.11 -11.38 -15.58
N PHE A 292 -6.16 -10.25 -16.30
CA PHE A 292 -5.31 -9.11 -16.00
C PHE A 292 -5.97 -8.19 -14.97
N HIS A 293 -5.62 -8.36 -13.71
CA HIS A 293 -6.07 -7.52 -12.62
C HIS A 293 -4.87 -6.76 -12.03
N MET A 294 -4.88 -5.43 -12.16
CA MET A 294 -3.85 -4.56 -11.56
C MET A 294 -3.90 -4.57 -10.03
N ILE A 295 -5.08 -4.85 -9.48
CA ILE A 295 -5.34 -4.97 -8.04
C ILE A 295 -6.15 -6.25 -7.87
N ASP A 296 -5.58 -7.22 -7.15
CA ASP A 296 -6.29 -8.44 -6.79
C ASP A 296 -7.38 -8.10 -5.77
N ASN A 297 -8.61 -8.50 -6.06
CA ASN A 297 -9.77 -8.28 -5.20
C ASN A 297 -10.07 -9.53 -4.34
N ASP A 298 -9.08 -10.02 -3.61
CA ASP A 298 -9.23 -11.17 -2.70
C ASP A 298 -9.80 -10.75 -1.33
N THR A 299 -10.51 -9.62 -1.31
CA THR A 299 -11.12 -9.10 -0.10
C THR A 299 -12.63 -9.01 -0.23
N ARG A 300 -13.30 -9.10 0.92
CA ARG A 300 -14.73 -8.85 1.09
C ARG A 300 -14.97 -7.59 1.89
N THR A 301 -16.10 -6.95 1.64
CA THR A 301 -16.48 -5.69 2.28
C THR A 301 -17.31 -5.98 3.53
N VAL A 302 -16.87 -5.44 4.67
CA VAL A 302 -17.67 -5.42 5.90
C VAL A 302 -18.07 -3.98 6.19
N TYR A 303 -19.36 -3.69 6.13
CA TYR A 303 -19.92 -2.39 6.54
C TYR A 303 -20.02 -2.33 8.06
N ILE A 304 -19.50 -1.26 8.63
CA ILE A 304 -19.41 -1.05 10.07
C ILE A 304 -20.45 0.00 10.49
N PRO A 305 -21.38 -0.32 11.41
CA PRO A 305 -22.37 0.63 11.92
C PRO A 305 -21.74 1.61 12.92
N TRP A 306 -20.77 2.39 12.45
CA TRP A 306 -20.04 3.37 13.23
C TRP A 306 -20.67 4.76 13.09
N LYS A 307 -21.11 5.36 14.20
CA LYS A 307 -21.75 6.68 14.25
C LYS A 307 -22.92 6.79 13.24
N ASP A 308 -22.93 7.84 12.44
CA ASP A 308 -23.95 8.10 11.40
C ASP A 308 -23.93 7.07 10.23
N GLY A 309 -22.99 6.14 10.21
CA GLY A 309 -22.97 5.00 9.29
C GLY A 309 -24.13 4.04 9.51
N SER A 310 -24.66 3.94 10.73
CA SER A 310 -25.77 3.05 11.08
C SER A 310 -27.01 3.36 10.24
N GLU A 311 -27.39 4.62 10.09
CA GLU A 311 -28.55 5.02 9.27
C GLU A 311 -28.39 4.66 7.78
N LEU A 312 -27.17 4.73 7.24
CA LEU A 312 -26.91 4.35 5.87
C LEU A 312 -26.98 2.83 5.67
N ILE A 313 -26.55 2.07 6.67
CA ILE A 313 -26.59 0.60 6.68
C ILE A 313 -28.04 0.12 6.81
N GLU A 314 -28.85 0.71 7.70
CA GLU A 314 -30.28 0.41 7.82
C GLU A 314 -30.99 0.59 6.47
N ARG A 315 -30.76 1.72 5.80
CA ARG A 315 -31.31 1.96 4.44
C ARG A 315 -30.86 0.92 3.42
N LEU A 316 -29.62 0.41 3.49
CA LEU A 316 -29.15 -0.67 2.64
C LEU A 316 -29.91 -1.97 2.96
N CYS A 317 -30.06 -2.30 4.23
CA CYS A 317 -30.77 -3.49 4.69
C CYS A 317 -32.28 -3.45 4.35
N ASP A 318 -32.86 -2.26 4.26
CA ASP A 318 -34.23 -2.04 3.79
C ASP A 318 -34.37 -2.13 2.26
N GLY A 319 -33.32 -2.55 1.57
CA GLY A 319 -33.32 -2.76 0.10
C GLY A 319 -33.09 -1.50 -0.73
N ALA A 320 -32.66 -0.39 -0.14
CA ALA A 320 -32.31 0.81 -0.90
C ALA A 320 -30.99 0.60 -1.66
N CYS A 321 -31.04 0.60 -2.99
CA CYS A 321 -29.88 0.42 -3.88
C CYS A 321 -29.68 1.65 -4.77
N SER A 322 -28.68 2.48 -4.46
CA SER A 322 -28.32 3.60 -5.32
C SER A 322 -26.80 3.83 -5.32
N LYS A 323 -26.26 4.29 -6.46
CA LYS A 323 -24.82 4.63 -6.56
C LYS A 323 -24.38 5.66 -5.51
N LYS A 324 -25.27 6.56 -5.11
CA LYS A 324 -25.01 7.57 -4.06
C LYS A 324 -24.88 6.90 -2.70
N LEU A 325 -25.77 5.97 -2.36
CA LEU A 325 -25.73 5.23 -1.10
C LEU A 325 -24.44 4.41 -1.00
N TYR A 326 -24.09 3.62 -2.01
CA TYR A 326 -22.84 2.82 -2.00
C TYR A 326 -21.59 3.70 -1.89
N ARG A 327 -21.56 4.89 -2.51
CA ARG A 327 -20.45 5.84 -2.33
C ARG A 327 -20.34 6.34 -0.89
N GLN A 328 -21.46 6.58 -0.22
CA GLN A 328 -21.50 7.00 1.18
C GLN A 328 -21.09 5.84 2.09
N LEU A 329 -21.64 4.63 1.87
CA LEU A 329 -21.29 3.41 2.61
C LEU A 329 -19.81 3.06 2.51
N GLY A 330 -19.15 3.36 1.40
CA GLY A 330 -17.69 3.18 1.25
C GLY A 330 -16.86 3.94 2.30
N GLN A 331 -17.43 4.94 2.99
CA GLN A 331 -16.77 5.63 4.10
C GLN A 331 -16.84 4.86 5.43
N TYR A 332 -17.68 3.82 5.49
CA TYR A 332 -17.94 2.95 6.63
C TYR A 332 -17.62 1.49 6.32
N ALA A 333 -16.84 1.24 5.28
CA ALA A 333 -16.45 -0.08 4.82
C ALA A 333 -15.03 -0.44 5.25
N VAL A 334 -14.83 -1.68 5.71
CA VAL A 334 -13.54 -2.31 5.95
C VAL A 334 -13.38 -3.46 4.97
N GLN A 335 -12.21 -3.54 4.33
CA GLN A 335 -11.85 -4.67 3.47
C GLN A 335 -11.11 -5.73 4.29
N VAL A 336 -11.63 -6.94 4.28
CA VAL A 336 -11.05 -8.10 4.98
C VAL A 336 -10.78 -9.23 4.00
N TYR A 337 -9.75 -10.03 4.24
CA TYR A 337 -9.47 -11.24 3.46
C TYR A 337 -10.55 -12.29 3.72
N ASP A 338 -10.75 -13.20 2.76
CA ASP A 338 -11.79 -14.24 2.84
C ASP A 338 -11.69 -15.08 4.13
N GLU A 339 -10.49 -15.42 4.59
CA GLU A 339 -10.27 -16.15 5.85
C GLU A 339 -10.82 -15.41 7.07
N HIS A 340 -10.59 -14.10 7.14
CA HIS A 340 -11.09 -13.26 8.24
C HIS A 340 -12.60 -13.01 8.13
N PHE A 341 -13.10 -12.87 6.90
CA PHE A 341 -14.53 -12.75 6.67
C PHE A 341 -15.25 -14.03 7.13
N GLN A 342 -14.71 -15.20 6.79
CA GLN A 342 -15.29 -16.47 7.18
C GLN A 342 -15.27 -16.66 8.71
N ALA A 343 -14.17 -16.30 9.37
CA ALA A 343 -14.06 -16.37 10.83
C ALA A 343 -15.11 -15.48 11.52
N LEU A 344 -15.33 -14.25 11.02
CA LEU A 344 -16.39 -13.36 11.53
C LEU A 344 -17.79 -13.91 11.26
N TYR A 345 -18.00 -14.54 10.10
CA TYR A 345 -19.28 -15.17 9.74
C TYR A 345 -19.59 -16.37 10.63
N ASP A 346 -18.63 -17.26 10.84
CA ASP A 346 -18.77 -18.46 11.66
C ASP A 346 -19.03 -18.11 13.15
N ALA A 347 -18.50 -16.97 13.59
CA ALA A 347 -18.76 -16.40 14.92
C ALA A 347 -20.15 -15.73 15.03
N GLY A 348 -20.93 -15.66 13.93
CA GLY A 348 -22.25 -15.02 13.94
C GLY A 348 -22.20 -13.49 14.00
N ALA A 349 -21.02 -12.89 13.74
CA ALA A 349 -20.81 -11.45 13.82
C ALA A 349 -21.20 -10.68 12.55
N LEU A 350 -21.60 -11.38 11.48
CA LEU A 350 -21.93 -10.78 10.19
C LEU A 350 -23.35 -11.11 9.74
N GLN A 351 -24.06 -10.09 9.27
CA GLN A 351 -25.25 -10.24 8.44
C GLN A 351 -24.83 -10.21 6.96
N THR A 352 -25.08 -11.30 6.24
CA THR A 352 -24.76 -11.44 4.81
C THR A 352 -25.95 -11.15 3.91
N ALA A 353 -25.72 -11.22 2.59
CA ALA A 353 -26.75 -11.06 1.58
C ALA A 353 -27.92 -12.06 1.75
N ASP A 354 -29.11 -11.54 1.65
CA ASP A 354 -30.35 -12.31 1.49
C ASP A 354 -31.21 -11.68 0.36
N LYS A 355 -32.38 -12.25 0.09
CA LYS A 355 -33.28 -11.77 -0.98
C LYS A 355 -33.92 -10.40 -0.69
N THR A 356 -33.81 -9.90 0.53
CA THR A 356 -34.50 -8.72 1.03
C THR A 356 -33.61 -7.53 1.26
N ASN A 357 -32.30 -7.75 1.49
CA ASN A 357 -31.33 -6.69 1.73
C ASN A 357 -30.57 -6.31 0.44
N GLY A 358 -29.91 -5.12 0.46
CA GLY A 358 -29.12 -4.61 -0.65
C GLY A 358 -27.67 -5.10 -0.70
N LEU A 359 -27.33 -6.13 0.06
CA LEU A 359 -25.99 -6.73 0.11
C LEU A 359 -25.79 -7.67 -1.09
N ASP A 360 -24.55 -7.83 -1.50
CA ASP A 360 -24.12 -8.82 -2.50
C ASP A 360 -23.28 -9.93 -1.84
N ASP A 361 -22.91 -10.96 -2.62
CA ASP A 361 -22.17 -12.13 -2.13
C ASP A 361 -20.78 -11.80 -1.56
N ARG A 362 -20.28 -10.59 -1.80
CA ARG A 362 -18.97 -10.10 -1.36
C ARG A 362 -19.05 -9.06 -0.25
N SER A 363 -20.23 -8.80 0.27
CA SER A 363 -20.45 -7.78 1.31
C SER A 363 -21.28 -8.31 2.48
N ALA A 364 -21.01 -7.77 3.65
CA ALA A 364 -21.75 -8.05 4.89
C ALA A 364 -21.81 -6.81 5.78
N VAL A 365 -22.70 -6.83 6.74
CA VAL A 365 -22.80 -5.84 7.83
C VAL A 365 -22.30 -6.46 9.12
N LEU A 366 -21.46 -5.74 9.86
CA LEU A 366 -21.07 -6.13 11.21
C LEU A 366 -22.27 -5.96 12.15
N THR A 367 -22.68 -7.06 12.79
CA THR A 367 -23.82 -7.08 13.76
C THR A 367 -23.35 -6.96 15.19
N ASP A 368 -22.15 -7.46 15.49
CA ASP A 368 -21.54 -7.34 16.82
C ASP A 368 -20.70 -6.06 16.92
N ALA A 369 -21.27 -5.01 17.47
CA ALA A 369 -20.61 -3.72 17.64
C ALA A 369 -19.37 -3.79 18.57
N SER A 370 -19.26 -4.81 19.44
CA SER A 370 -18.10 -4.97 20.34
C SER A 370 -16.80 -5.27 19.59
N LEU A 371 -16.91 -5.80 18.37
CA LEU A 371 -15.77 -6.09 17.51
C LEU A 371 -15.19 -4.84 16.80
N TYR A 372 -15.79 -3.67 16.98
CA TYR A 372 -15.25 -2.43 16.43
C TYR A 372 -14.94 -1.41 17.53
N SER A 373 -13.68 -1.08 17.70
CA SER A 373 -13.22 -0.12 18.72
C SER A 373 -12.83 1.23 18.12
N GLU A 374 -12.98 2.32 18.93
CA GLU A 374 -12.48 3.66 18.60
C GLU A 374 -10.95 3.70 18.59
N ALA A 375 -10.27 2.76 19.24
CA ALA A 375 -8.81 2.74 19.31
C ALA A 375 -8.18 2.05 18.11
N THR A 376 -8.68 0.87 17.67
CA THR A 376 -8.00 0.01 16.70
C THR A 376 -8.83 -0.37 15.48
N GLY A 377 -10.11 0.00 15.44
CA GLY A 377 -11.04 -0.40 14.39
C GLY A 377 -11.55 -1.84 14.57
N LEU A 378 -11.77 -2.56 13.47
CA LEU A 378 -12.32 -3.91 13.47
C LEU A 378 -11.34 -4.92 14.05
N SER A 379 -11.81 -5.69 15.05
CA SER A 379 -11.10 -6.88 15.55
C SER A 379 -11.31 -8.04 14.58
N LEU A 380 -10.24 -8.73 14.24
CA LEU A 380 -10.27 -9.95 13.40
C LEU A 380 -10.36 -11.23 14.27
N GLN A 381 -10.21 -11.11 15.58
CA GLN A 381 -10.45 -12.19 16.54
C GLN A 381 -11.90 -12.12 16.99
N ALA A 382 -12.79 -12.76 16.24
CA ALA A 382 -14.12 -13.05 16.73
C ALA A 382 -13.98 -14.11 17.83
N ASP A 383 -14.50 -13.82 19.01
CA ASP A 383 -14.59 -14.79 20.09
C ASP A 383 -15.58 -15.88 19.63
N SER A 384 -15.08 -17.05 19.22
CA SER A 384 -15.89 -18.12 18.62
C SER A 384 -16.83 -18.80 19.63
N GLY A 385 -16.97 -18.23 20.83
CA GLY A 385 -17.90 -18.76 21.85
C GLY A 385 -17.59 -20.20 22.30
N GLN A 386 -16.40 -20.71 21.98
CA GLN A 386 -15.92 -21.95 22.57
C GLN A 386 -15.64 -21.68 24.05
N ALA A 387 -16.66 -21.90 24.86
CA ALA A 387 -16.52 -21.95 26.29
C ALA A 387 -15.29 -22.81 26.63
N LEU A 388 -14.36 -22.20 27.32
CA LEU A 388 -13.30 -22.90 28.04
C LEU A 388 -13.98 -23.73 29.13
N PHE A 389 -14.46 -24.93 28.76
CA PHE A 389 -14.72 -26.01 29.67
C PHE A 389 -13.51 -26.94 29.60
N GLY A 390 -12.63 -26.79 30.55
CA GLY A 390 -11.51 -27.66 30.80
C GLY A 390 -10.87 -27.31 32.11
#